data_873b5a696822951776b4cd84719ff989
#
_entry.id   873b5a696822951776b4cd84719ff989
#
_cell.length_a   1.000
_cell.length_b   1.000
_cell.length_c   1.000
_cell.angle_alpha   90.00
_cell.angle_beta   90.00
_cell.angle_gamma   90.00
#
_symmetry.space_group_name_H-M   'P 1'
#
loop_
_entity.id
_entity.type
_entity.pdbx_description
1 polymer ?
#
loop_
_entity_poly.entity_id
_entity_poly.type
_entity_poly.pdbx_seq_one_letter_code
_entity_poly.pdbx_strand_id
1 'polypeptide(L)'
;MKQNIDVVIVGGAVTGSVLALALSSVSGHQLQIAIVEKNTPNYAEQGGFDARSIALAYGSLQKLAQIRPLATEQNLAQLVYRIATPIKQIHVSDQGHFGKTTLKADELRLSELGVVVELAKLGEQLTALIAKQPNIQLFCPDTVSHIERTEQQCQITLNSGTQLTSKLLVACDGIQSQVAQQCGVTTQFIKDYQQSAIIANVILSEPHQNHAFERFTKQGPFALLPLNEKMMSLVWCMEDPTDAMAMSDSDFLYALQQQFGWKLGKFLQVSKRFVYPLSSQKSESHIHHRLAIVGNASQLLHPVAGQGFNLGMRDLFELATLVGQAFAQGEDFGEAKWLQQFEQHRQADQTRIMQSTSGLILIFGCEFLPIQVARNLALFGLSHFSLARNAVAHKALGW
;
A
#
# COMPACT_ATOMS: atom_id res chain seq x y z
N MET A 1 -10.25 -15.66 -29.26
CA MET A 1 -10.80 -14.46 -29.91
C MET A 1 -9.80 -13.30 -29.72
N LYS A 2 -9.63 -12.46 -30.73
CA LYS A 2 -8.76 -11.27 -30.64
C LYS A 2 -9.61 -10.07 -30.23
N GLN A 3 -9.21 -9.36 -29.16
CA GLN A 3 -9.92 -8.18 -28.65
C GLN A 3 -9.02 -6.96 -28.62
N ASN A 4 -9.54 -5.83 -29.04
CA ASN A 4 -8.84 -4.54 -28.99
C ASN A 4 -9.21 -3.82 -27.69
N ILE A 5 -8.19 -3.56 -26.90
CA ILE A 5 -8.26 -2.94 -25.58
C ILE A 5 -7.28 -1.75 -25.57
N ASP A 6 -7.59 -0.66 -24.90
CA ASP A 6 -6.66 0.46 -24.79
C ASP A 6 -5.56 0.17 -23.78
N VAL A 7 -5.91 -0.34 -22.59
CA VAL A 7 -4.98 -0.66 -21.50
C VAL A 7 -5.26 -2.05 -20.95
N VAL A 8 -4.23 -2.89 -20.86
CA VAL A 8 -4.29 -4.19 -20.16
C VAL A 8 -3.53 -4.06 -18.84
N ILE A 9 -4.20 -4.38 -17.73
CA ILE A 9 -3.65 -4.38 -16.36
C ILE A 9 -3.55 -5.83 -15.91
N VAL A 10 -2.34 -6.28 -15.54
CA VAL A 10 -2.12 -7.62 -14.99
C VAL A 10 -1.95 -7.52 -13.48
N GLY A 11 -2.85 -8.20 -12.75
CA GLY A 11 -3.03 -8.11 -11.30
C GLY A 11 -4.28 -7.29 -10.94
N GLY A 12 -5.35 -7.99 -10.55
CA GLY A 12 -6.67 -7.42 -10.22
C GLY A 12 -6.88 -7.14 -8.72
N ALA A 13 -5.84 -7.24 -7.88
CA ALA A 13 -5.91 -6.84 -6.49
C ALA A 13 -6.15 -5.33 -6.35
N VAL A 14 -6.08 -4.79 -5.13
CA VAL A 14 -6.46 -3.38 -4.85
C VAL A 14 -5.78 -2.38 -5.78
N THR A 15 -4.46 -2.52 -6.03
CA THR A 15 -3.71 -1.58 -6.89
C THR A 15 -4.23 -1.56 -8.32
N GLY A 16 -4.36 -2.72 -8.96
CA GLY A 16 -4.84 -2.80 -10.35
C GLY A 16 -6.31 -2.43 -10.49
N SER A 17 -7.15 -2.81 -9.53
CA SER A 17 -8.56 -2.43 -9.50
C SER A 17 -8.76 -0.92 -9.37
N VAL A 18 -8.01 -0.27 -8.47
CA VAL A 18 -8.06 1.21 -8.32
C VAL A 18 -7.51 1.90 -9.56
N LEU A 19 -6.42 1.36 -10.16
CA LEU A 19 -5.91 1.90 -11.42
C LEU A 19 -6.93 1.84 -12.55
N ALA A 20 -7.62 0.71 -12.72
CA ALA A 20 -8.65 0.56 -13.74
C ALA A 20 -9.79 1.58 -13.57
N LEU A 21 -10.26 1.77 -12.33
CA LEU A 21 -11.29 2.77 -12.03
C LEU A 21 -10.78 4.20 -12.23
N ALA A 22 -9.52 4.48 -11.91
CA ALA A 22 -8.89 5.78 -12.14
C ALA A 22 -8.78 6.09 -13.65
N LEU A 23 -8.27 5.15 -14.45
CA LEU A 23 -8.17 5.28 -15.91
C LEU A 23 -9.55 5.46 -16.58
N SER A 24 -10.53 4.68 -16.13
CA SER A 24 -11.91 4.84 -16.56
C SER A 24 -12.42 6.26 -16.26
N SER A 25 -12.20 6.75 -15.04
CA SER A 25 -12.67 8.07 -14.61
C SER A 25 -12.01 9.23 -15.37
N VAL A 26 -10.66 9.22 -15.54
CA VAL A 26 -9.93 10.32 -16.20
C VAL A 26 -10.19 10.41 -17.70
N SER A 27 -10.63 9.30 -18.32
CA SER A 27 -11.00 9.28 -19.74
C SER A 27 -12.50 9.55 -20.00
N GLY A 28 -13.26 9.92 -18.97
CA GLY A 28 -14.72 10.01 -19.09
C GLY A 28 -15.36 8.68 -19.50
N HIS A 29 -14.78 7.57 -19.02
CA HIS A 29 -15.22 6.17 -19.25
C HIS A 29 -15.10 5.69 -20.71
N GLN A 30 -14.25 6.31 -21.50
CA GLN A 30 -14.08 6.00 -22.92
C GLN A 30 -13.01 4.93 -23.17
N LEU A 31 -11.92 4.88 -22.34
CA LEU A 31 -10.88 3.88 -22.47
C LEU A 31 -11.44 2.47 -22.23
N GLN A 32 -11.15 1.53 -23.13
CA GLN A 32 -11.42 0.11 -22.96
C GLN A 32 -10.29 -0.53 -22.16
N ILE A 33 -10.61 -1.09 -21.00
CA ILE A 33 -9.63 -1.58 -20.03
C ILE A 33 -9.87 -3.07 -19.81
N ALA A 34 -8.80 -3.86 -19.81
CA ALA A 34 -8.84 -5.25 -19.38
C ALA A 34 -8.03 -5.43 -18.09
N ILE A 35 -8.58 -6.16 -17.15
CA ILE A 35 -7.88 -6.63 -15.95
C ILE A 35 -7.70 -8.14 -16.08
N VAL A 36 -6.47 -8.63 -15.92
CA VAL A 36 -6.16 -10.06 -15.87
C VAL A 36 -5.76 -10.40 -14.43
N GLU A 37 -6.53 -11.33 -13.81
CA GLU A 37 -6.29 -11.73 -12.41
C GLU A 37 -6.21 -13.25 -12.30
N LYS A 38 -5.12 -13.71 -11.68
CA LYS A 38 -4.81 -15.14 -11.57
C LYS A 38 -5.79 -15.91 -10.70
N ASN A 39 -6.20 -15.32 -9.58
CA ASN A 39 -6.95 -16.02 -8.56
C ASN A 39 -8.36 -15.45 -8.43
N THR A 40 -9.36 -16.31 -8.40
CA THR A 40 -10.70 -15.89 -7.98
C THR A 40 -10.65 -15.48 -6.51
N PRO A 41 -10.96 -14.23 -6.16
CA PRO A 41 -10.89 -13.79 -4.78
C PRO A 41 -11.97 -14.48 -3.93
N ASN A 42 -11.55 -14.96 -2.74
CA ASN A 42 -12.46 -15.51 -1.73
C ASN A 42 -12.51 -14.56 -0.52
N TYR A 43 -13.30 -13.53 -0.61
CA TYR A 43 -13.38 -12.50 0.43
C TYR A 43 -14.02 -13.02 1.72
N ALA A 44 -14.87 -14.04 1.66
CA ALA A 44 -15.51 -14.63 2.84
C ALA A 44 -14.50 -15.33 3.77
N GLU A 45 -13.51 -16.01 3.21
CA GLU A 45 -12.44 -16.65 3.99
C GLU A 45 -11.33 -15.68 4.43
N GLN A 46 -11.25 -14.50 3.81
CA GLN A 46 -10.23 -13.49 4.09
C GLN A 46 -10.74 -12.37 5.01
N GLY A 47 -12.00 -12.39 5.37
CA GLY A 47 -12.65 -11.37 6.19
C GLY A 47 -12.69 -11.73 7.68
N GLY A 48 -13.32 -10.86 8.48
CA GLY A 48 -13.56 -11.07 9.90
C GLY A 48 -12.34 -10.82 10.79
N PHE A 49 -12.22 -11.55 11.88
CA PHE A 49 -11.17 -11.30 12.87
C PHE A 49 -9.75 -11.57 12.32
N ASP A 50 -9.61 -12.45 11.34
CA ASP A 50 -8.31 -12.78 10.70
C ASP A 50 -7.99 -11.89 9.49
N ALA A 51 -8.79 -10.85 9.23
CA ALA A 51 -8.61 -9.99 8.06
C ALA A 51 -7.33 -9.16 8.14
N ARG A 52 -6.58 -9.15 7.04
CA ARG A 52 -5.45 -8.22 6.88
C ARG A 52 -5.96 -6.83 6.55
N SER A 53 -5.25 -5.80 7.00
CA SER A 53 -5.61 -4.40 6.78
C SER A 53 -4.46 -3.58 6.23
N ILE A 54 -4.81 -2.43 5.67
CA ILE A 54 -3.87 -1.40 5.20
C ILE A 54 -4.25 -0.04 5.76
N ALA A 55 -3.25 0.81 5.95
CA ALA A 55 -3.43 2.22 6.25
C ALA A 55 -3.33 3.04 4.95
N LEU A 56 -4.37 3.80 4.64
CA LEU A 56 -4.41 4.79 3.57
C LEU A 56 -4.15 6.16 4.16
N ALA A 57 -3.08 6.82 3.74
CA ALA A 57 -2.76 8.18 4.15
C ALA A 57 -3.76 9.19 3.57
N TYR A 58 -3.91 10.33 4.21
CA TYR A 58 -4.84 11.38 3.78
C TYR A 58 -4.64 11.80 2.32
N GLY A 59 -3.41 11.96 1.86
CA GLY A 59 -3.11 12.27 0.45
C GLY A 59 -3.60 11.20 -0.53
N SER A 60 -3.54 9.91 -0.15
CA SER A 60 -4.12 8.82 -0.95
C SER A 60 -5.65 8.92 -1.02
N LEU A 61 -6.31 9.28 0.09
CA LEU A 61 -7.77 9.49 0.12
C LEU A 61 -8.21 10.66 -0.76
N GLN A 62 -7.45 11.76 -0.77
CA GLN A 62 -7.72 12.90 -1.67
C GLN A 62 -7.65 12.50 -3.15
N LYS A 63 -6.71 11.63 -3.51
CA LYS A 63 -6.61 11.09 -4.87
C LYS A 63 -7.78 10.13 -5.18
N LEU A 64 -8.15 9.26 -4.25
CA LEU A 64 -9.34 8.40 -4.39
C LEU A 64 -10.63 9.21 -4.56
N ALA A 65 -10.73 10.40 -3.96
CA ALA A 65 -11.89 11.29 -4.12
C ALA A 65 -12.05 11.83 -5.55
N GLN A 66 -11.02 11.76 -6.38
CA GLN A 66 -11.08 12.17 -7.80
C GLN A 66 -11.67 11.06 -8.69
N ILE A 67 -11.71 9.81 -8.24
CA ILE A 67 -12.25 8.68 -8.99
C ILE A 67 -13.78 8.65 -8.84
N ARG A 68 -14.49 8.68 -9.97
CA ARG A 68 -15.95 8.65 -10.05
C ARG A 68 -16.41 7.45 -10.87
N PRO A 69 -16.72 6.30 -10.24
CA PRO A 69 -17.25 5.14 -10.96
C PRO A 69 -18.64 5.44 -11.53
N LEU A 70 -18.95 4.92 -12.72
CA LEU A 70 -20.28 5.11 -13.37
C LEU A 70 -21.47 4.56 -12.57
N ALA A 71 -21.24 3.52 -11.79
CA ALA A 71 -22.30 2.80 -11.10
C ALA A 71 -22.79 3.46 -9.80
N THR A 72 -22.29 4.65 -9.45
CA THR A 72 -22.61 5.31 -8.19
C THR A 72 -22.39 6.82 -8.29
N GLU A 73 -23.19 7.61 -7.58
CA GLU A 73 -22.97 9.05 -7.45
C GLU A 73 -21.79 9.40 -6.51
N GLN A 74 -21.31 8.40 -5.75
CA GLN A 74 -20.24 8.57 -4.79
C GLN A 74 -18.88 8.39 -5.45
N ASN A 75 -17.90 9.21 -5.03
CA ASN A 75 -16.51 8.98 -5.38
C ASN A 75 -15.92 7.81 -4.58
N LEU A 76 -14.78 7.29 -5.03
CA LEU A 76 -14.18 6.11 -4.41
C LEU A 76 -13.75 6.33 -2.96
N ALA A 77 -13.31 7.54 -2.57
CA ALA A 77 -12.98 7.83 -1.18
C ALA A 77 -14.21 7.71 -0.27
N GLN A 78 -15.38 8.21 -0.70
CA GLN A 78 -16.62 8.08 0.07
C GLN A 78 -17.02 6.62 0.30
N LEU A 79 -16.77 5.75 -0.69
CA LEU A 79 -17.01 4.31 -0.54
C LEU A 79 -16.02 3.67 0.43
N VAL A 80 -14.74 4.08 0.39
CA VAL A 80 -13.74 3.61 1.34
C VAL A 80 -14.09 4.04 2.78
N TYR A 81 -14.52 5.28 2.99
CA TYR A 81 -14.90 5.76 4.32
C TYR A 81 -16.01 4.95 5.00
N ARG A 82 -16.89 4.31 4.23
CA ARG A 82 -17.98 3.47 4.79
C ARG A 82 -17.48 2.20 5.47
N ILE A 83 -16.31 1.71 5.09
CA ILE A 83 -15.76 0.44 5.57
C ILE A 83 -14.45 0.61 6.33
N ALA A 84 -13.96 1.84 6.43
CA ALA A 84 -12.67 2.15 7.03
C ALA A 84 -12.83 2.77 8.42
N THR A 85 -11.78 2.67 9.22
CA THR A 85 -11.68 3.32 10.54
C THR A 85 -10.72 4.50 10.44
N PRO A 86 -11.11 5.72 10.85
CA PRO A 86 -10.24 6.89 10.76
C PRO A 86 -9.08 6.81 11.75
N ILE A 87 -7.93 7.38 11.37
CA ILE A 87 -6.77 7.62 12.22
C ILE A 87 -6.76 9.10 12.58
N LYS A 88 -7.09 9.43 13.82
CA LYS A 88 -7.08 10.83 14.31
C LYS A 88 -5.76 11.24 14.91
N GLN A 89 -5.05 10.27 15.49
CA GLN A 89 -3.75 10.51 16.10
C GLN A 89 -2.80 9.36 15.79
N ILE A 90 -1.50 9.66 15.61
CA ILE A 90 -0.44 8.69 15.49
C ILE A 90 0.58 8.96 16.58
N HIS A 91 0.72 8.03 17.52
CA HIS A 91 1.68 8.11 18.60
C HIS A 91 2.95 7.34 18.23
N VAL A 92 4.07 8.06 18.14
CA VAL A 92 5.40 7.49 17.86
C VAL A 92 6.23 7.51 19.15
N SER A 93 6.86 6.39 19.47
CA SER A 93 7.67 6.26 20.70
C SER A 93 8.86 5.34 20.52
N ASP A 94 9.93 5.57 21.31
CA ASP A 94 11.12 4.73 21.42
C ASP A 94 11.04 3.93 22.74
N GLN A 95 11.04 2.59 22.66
CA GLN A 95 10.84 1.71 23.82
C GLN A 95 12.01 1.86 24.82
N GLY A 96 11.68 2.02 26.11
CA GLY A 96 12.67 2.18 27.17
C GLY A 96 13.30 3.57 27.26
N HIS A 97 12.89 4.51 26.38
CA HIS A 97 13.40 5.86 26.33
C HIS A 97 12.28 6.90 26.47
N PHE A 98 12.67 8.17 26.74
CA PHE A 98 11.71 9.27 26.94
C PHE A 98 11.16 9.85 25.63
N GLY A 99 11.82 9.58 24.49
CA GLY A 99 11.45 10.14 23.18
C GLY A 99 10.09 9.64 22.71
N LYS A 100 9.16 10.58 22.55
CA LYS A 100 7.84 10.34 22.00
C LYS A 100 7.32 11.58 21.28
N THR A 101 6.48 11.38 20.31
CA THR A 101 5.73 12.45 19.66
C THR A 101 4.35 11.95 19.23
N THR A 102 3.39 12.85 19.07
CA THR A 102 2.06 12.52 18.60
C THR A 102 1.67 13.46 17.47
N LEU A 103 1.37 12.90 16.32
CA LEU A 103 0.76 13.62 15.21
C LEU A 103 -0.75 13.63 15.43
N LYS A 104 -1.39 14.78 15.29
CA LYS A 104 -2.83 14.94 15.48
C LYS A 104 -3.47 15.60 14.27
N ALA A 105 -4.62 15.10 13.86
CA ALA A 105 -5.36 15.61 12.71
C ALA A 105 -5.81 17.07 12.92
N ASP A 106 -6.28 17.40 14.11
CA ASP A 106 -6.75 18.75 14.48
C ASP A 106 -5.66 19.81 14.36
N GLU A 107 -4.41 19.49 14.76
CA GLU A 107 -3.27 20.40 14.62
C GLU A 107 -2.93 20.71 13.15
N LEU A 108 -3.28 19.82 12.22
CA LEU A 108 -3.14 19.98 10.78
C LEU A 108 -4.43 20.52 10.12
N ARG A 109 -5.49 20.78 10.90
CA ARG A 109 -6.81 21.18 10.43
C ARG A 109 -7.45 20.15 9.51
N LEU A 110 -7.23 18.86 9.81
CA LEU A 110 -7.77 17.72 9.08
C LEU A 110 -8.80 16.98 9.92
N SER A 111 -9.74 16.30 9.27
CA SER A 111 -10.69 15.39 9.94
C SER A 111 -9.98 14.12 10.46
N GLU A 112 -8.98 13.64 9.72
CA GLU A 112 -8.15 12.48 10.04
C GLU A 112 -6.78 12.57 9.33
N LEU A 113 -5.80 11.79 9.80
CA LEU A 113 -4.49 11.63 9.17
C LEU A 113 -4.51 10.56 8.06
N GLY A 114 -5.52 9.74 8.07
CA GLY A 114 -5.75 8.64 7.15
C GLY A 114 -6.79 7.69 7.69
N VAL A 115 -6.97 6.56 7.06
CA VAL A 115 -7.89 5.51 7.49
C VAL A 115 -7.24 4.14 7.44
N VAL A 116 -7.75 3.21 8.24
CA VAL A 116 -7.40 1.79 8.15
C VAL A 116 -8.58 1.04 7.56
N VAL A 117 -8.31 0.19 6.58
CA VAL A 117 -9.34 -0.61 5.89
C VAL A 117 -8.89 -2.06 5.76
N GLU A 118 -9.82 -2.98 5.98
CA GLU A 118 -9.61 -4.40 5.74
C GLU A 118 -9.51 -4.67 4.23
N LEU A 119 -8.47 -5.38 3.80
CA LEU A 119 -8.22 -5.68 2.38
C LEU A 119 -9.36 -6.48 1.75
N ALA A 120 -9.96 -7.41 2.50
CA ALA A 120 -11.09 -8.22 2.01
C ALA A 120 -12.30 -7.34 1.68
N LYS A 121 -12.70 -6.43 2.60
CA LYS A 121 -13.83 -5.52 2.38
C LYS A 121 -13.58 -4.55 1.23
N LEU A 122 -12.36 -4.02 1.15
CA LEU A 122 -11.98 -3.12 0.06
C LEU A 122 -11.98 -3.85 -1.28
N GLY A 123 -11.42 -5.06 -1.34
CA GLY A 123 -11.39 -5.89 -2.54
C GLY A 123 -12.80 -6.26 -3.03
N GLU A 124 -13.69 -6.66 -2.12
CA GLU A 124 -15.09 -6.96 -2.43
C GLU A 124 -15.80 -5.76 -3.06
N GLN A 125 -15.65 -4.57 -2.46
CA GLN A 125 -16.24 -3.36 -3.01
C GLN A 125 -15.67 -2.99 -4.39
N LEU A 126 -14.35 -3.07 -4.57
CA LEU A 126 -13.71 -2.78 -5.85
C LEU A 126 -14.17 -3.75 -6.94
N THR A 127 -14.25 -5.05 -6.63
CA THR A 127 -14.75 -6.06 -7.58
C THR A 127 -16.21 -5.79 -7.98
N ALA A 128 -17.05 -5.44 -7.00
CA ALA A 128 -18.46 -5.09 -7.28
C ALA A 128 -18.60 -3.81 -8.12
N LEU A 129 -17.70 -2.84 -7.95
CA LEU A 129 -17.66 -1.64 -8.78
C LEU A 129 -17.19 -1.95 -10.21
N ILE A 130 -16.13 -2.72 -10.36
CA ILE A 130 -15.56 -3.12 -11.67
C ILE A 130 -16.60 -3.88 -12.49
N ALA A 131 -17.32 -4.83 -11.88
CA ALA A 131 -18.37 -5.59 -12.56
C ALA A 131 -19.51 -4.74 -13.14
N LYS A 132 -19.66 -3.50 -12.69
CA LYS A 132 -20.66 -2.55 -13.16
C LYS A 132 -20.10 -1.52 -14.16
N GLN A 133 -18.81 -1.56 -14.47
CA GLN A 133 -18.20 -0.66 -15.46
C GLN A 133 -18.24 -1.30 -16.84
N PRO A 134 -19.00 -0.77 -17.81
CA PRO A 134 -19.14 -1.39 -19.14
C PRO A 134 -17.84 -1.33 -19.96
N ASN A 135 -16.93 -0.45 -19.62
CA ASN A 135 -15.65 -0.26 -20.29
C ASN A 135 -14.48 -0.98 -19.59
N ILE A 136 -14.74 -1.77 -18.53
CA ILE A 136 -13.73 -2.58 -17.85
C ILE A 136 -14.10 -4.04 -17.94
N GLN A 137 -13.24 -4.85 -18.56
CA GLN A 137 -13.42 -6.30 -18.67
C GLN A 137 -12.47 -7.03 -17.72
N LEU A 138 -13.02 -7.94 -16.91
CA LEU A 138 -12.23 -8.76 -15.98
C LEU A 138 -12.04 -10.18 -16.53
N PHE A 139 -10.79 -10.60 -16.72
CA PHE A 139 -10.37 -11.97 -17.03
C PHE A 139 -9.88 -12.63 -15.74
N CYS A 140 -10.76 -13.36 -15.06
CA CYS A 140 -10.49 -14.00 -13.77
C CYS A 140 -11.32 -15.29 -13.63
N PRO A 141 -10.68 -16.44 -13.31
CA PRO A 141 -9.24 -16.63 -13.17
C PRO A 141 -8.54 -16.79 -14.52
N ASP A 142 -7.50 -15.99 -14.78
CA ASP A 142 -6.63 -16.14 -15.94
C ASP A 142 -5.22 -15.56 -15.68
N THR A 143 -4.26 -15.92 -16.53
CA THR A 143 -2.88 -15.43 -16.44
C THR A 143 -2.31 -15.17 -17.83
N VAL A 144 -1.27 -14.33 -17.89
CA VAL A 144 -0.56 -14.03 -19.12
C VAL A 144 0.41 -15.17 -19.43
N SER A 145 0.29 -15.78 -20.61
CA SER A 145 1.20 -16.80 -21.11
C SER A 145 2.31 -16.24 -21.99
N HIS A 146 2.00 -15.22 -22.80
CA HIS A 146 2.97 -14.65 -23.75
C HIS A 146 2.69 -13.17 -24.00
N ILE A 147 3.78 -12.38 -24.17
CA ILE A 147 3.73 -10.95 -24.47
C ILE A 147 4.64 -10.66 -25.66
N GLU A 148 4.07 -10.06 -26.70
CA GLU A 148 4.81 -9.45 -27.81
C GLU A 148 4.54 -7.96 -27.85
N ARG A 149 5.59 -7.17 -28.12
CA ARG A 149 5.49 -5.69 -28.16
C ARG A 149 6.10 -5.20 -29.44
N THR A 150 5.32 -4.41 -30.16
CA THR A 150 5.72 -3.71 -31.38
C THR A 150 5.78 -2.20 -31.10
N GLU A 151 6.26 -1.42 -32.03
CA GLU A 151 6.26 0.05 -31.88
C GLU A 151 4.89 0.65 -31.58
N GLN A 152 3.81 0.01 -32.04
CA GLN A 152 2.46 0.57 -31.99
C GLN A 152 1.58 -0.06 -30.92
N GLN A 153 1.85 -1.30 -30.51
CA GLN A 153 0.94 -2.08 -29.64
C GLN A 153 1.61 -3.22 -28.90
N CYS A 154 0.97 -3.64 -27.81
CA CYS A 154 1.26 -4.90 -27.13
C CYS A 154 0.26 -5.97 -27.58
N GLN A 155 0.73 -7.19 -27.83
CA GLN A 155 -0.08 -8.38 -28.03
C GLN A 155 0.10 -9.29 -26.83
N ILE A 156 -0.97 -9.59 -26.12
CA ILE A 156 -0.96 -10.37 -24.89
C ILE A 156 -1.80 -11.62 -25.11
N THR A 157 -1.22 -12.77 -24.91
CA THR A 157 -1.92 -14.07 -24.95
C THR A 157 -2.15 -14.56 -23.53
N LEU A 158 -3.40 -14.86 -23.20
CA LEU A 158 -3.77 -15.43 -21.90
C LEU A 158 -3.71 -16.97 -21.95
N ASN A 159 -3.62 -17.60 -20.78
CA ASN A 159 -3.62 -19.06 -20.68
C ASN A 159 -4.93 -19.70 -21.18
N SER A 160 -6.04 -18.98 -21.12
CA SER A 160 -7.31 -19.38 -21.75
C SER A 160 -7.26 -19.44 -23.29
N GLY A 161 -6.17 -18.96 -23.91
CA GLY A 161 -6.06 -18.79 -25.36
C GLY A 161 -6.66 -17.48 -25.89
N THR A 162 -7.18 -16.62 -25.04
CA THR A 162 -7.66 -15.29 -25.42
C THR A 162 -6.48 -14.39 -25.80
N GLN A 163 -6.61 -13.65 -26.89
CA GLN A 163 -5.60 -12.69 -27.36
C GLN A 163 -6.11 -11.26 -27.18
N LEU A 164 -5.35 -10.45 -26.47
CA LEU A 164 -5.62 -9.02 -26.25
C LEU A 164 -4.57 -8.20 -27.01
N THR A 165 -5.00 -7.11 -27.61
CA THR A 165 -4.12 -6.11 -28.23
C THR A 165 -4.34 -4.79 -27.50
N SER A 166 -3.26 -4.12 -27.04
CA SER A 166 -3.38 -2.85 -26.29
C SER A 166 -2.29 -1.86 -26.66
N LYS A 167 -2.56 -0.57 -26.40
CA LYS A 167 -1.56 0.50 -26.48
C LYS A 167 -0.58 0.49 -25.33
N LEU A 168 -1.06 0.08 -24.14
CA LEU A 168 -0.28 0.06 -22.89
C LEU A 168 -0.58 -1.22 -22.11
N LEU A 169 0.48 -1.86 -21.62
CA LEU A 169 0.44 -2.94 -20.65
C LEU A 169 0.89 -2.40 -19.30
N VAL A 170 0.18 -2.76 -18.22
CA VAL A 170 0.54 -2.34 -16.86
C VAL A 170 0.70 -3.56 -15.97
N ALA A 171 1.89 -3.69 -15.37
CA ALA A 171 2.20 -4.74 -14.41
C ALA A 171 1.82 -4.28 -12.99
N CYS A 172 0.83 -4.96 -12.39
CA CYS A 172 0.36 -4.82 -11.01
C CYS A 172 0.39 -6.17 -10.26
N ASP A 173 1.11 -7.17 -10.76
CA ASP A 173 1.08 -8.59 -10.39
C ASP A 173 2.01 -8.95 -9.22
N GLY A 174 2.49 -7.93 -8.49
CA GLY A 174 3.24 -8.10 -7.24
C GLY A 174 4.74 -8.22 -7.43
N ILE A 175 5.45 -8.50 -6.32
CA ILE A 175 6.91 -8.32 -6.19
C ILE A 175 7.75 -9.16 -7.15
N GLN A 176 7.29 -10.27 -7.59
CA GLN A 176 7.97 -11.09 -8.59
C GLN A 176 7.22 -11.04 -9.92
N SER A 177 6.90 -9.82 -10.36
CA SER A 177 6.13 -9.58 -11.56
C SER A 177 6.59 -10.45 -12.75
N GLN A 178 5.76 -11.39 -13.14
CA GLN A 178 6.01 -12.22 -14.31
C GLN A 178 5.92 -11.39 -15.60
N VAL A 179 5.06 -10.38 -15.60
CA VAL A 179 4.94 -9.44 -16.72
C VAL A 179 6.22 -8.64 -16.91
N ALA A 180 6.80 -8.07 -15.83
CA ALA A 180 8.04 -7.34 -15.89
C ALA A 180 9.17 -8.23 -16.40
N GLN A 181 9.29 -9.45 -15.86
CA GLN A 181 10.32 -10.43 -16.27
C GLN A 181 10.19 -10.83 -17.74
N GLN A 182 8.99 -11.17 -18.23
CA GLN A 182 8.75 -11.47 -19.65
C GLN A 182 9.09 -10.28 -20.55
N CYS A 183 8.97 -9.07 -20.02
CA CYS A 183 9.32 -7.85 -20.73
C CYS A 183 10.79 -7.44 -20.60
N GLY A 184 11.64 -8.24 -19.95
CA GLY A 184 13.08 -7.99 -19.81
C GLY A 184 13.43 -7.01 -18.69
N VAL A 185 12.51 -6.72 -17.76
CA VAL A 185 12.77 -5.88 -16.58
C VAL A 185 12.99 -6.75 -15.36
N THR A 186 14.15 -6.60 -14.72
CA THR A 186 14.54 -7.38 -13.56
C THR A 186 14.18 -6.67 -12.25
N THR A 187 14.01 -7.45 -11.18
CA THR A 187 13.83 -6.94 -9.83
C THR A 187 15.16 -7.01 -9.09
N GLN A 188 15.64 -5.88 -8.59
CA GLN A 188 16.84 -5.77 -7.78
C GLN A 188 16.50 -5.97 -6.32
N PHE A 189 17.24 -6.84 -5.66
CA PHE A 189 17.22 -6.99 -4.22
C PHE A 189 18.10 -5.90 -3.60
N ILE A 190 17.50 -4.99 -2.82
CA ILE A 190 18.19 -3.85 -2.25
C ILE A 190 18.73 -4.17 -0.85
N LYS A 191 17.89 -4.79 0.00
CA LYS A 191 18.27 -5.09 1.38
C LYS A 191 17.41 -6.21 1.96
N ASP A 192 18.05 -7.16 2.62
CA ASP A 192 17.45 -8.04 3.61
C ASP A 192 17.53 -7.35 4.97
N TYR A 193 16.40 -7.18 5.63
CA TYR A 193 16.39 -6.62 6.97
C TYR A 193 16.71 -7.66 8.03
N GLN A 194 16.79 -8.96 7.64
CA GLN A 194 16.91 -10.09 8.56
C GLN A 194 15.85 -10.05 9.66
N GLN A 195 14.68 -9.58 9.28
CA GLN A 195 13.51 -9.44 10.14
C GLN A 195 12.28 -10.05 9.47
N SER A 196 11.33 -10.46 10.28
CA SER A 196 10.00 -10.86 9.86
C SER A 196 8.95 -10.01 10.58
N ALA A 197 7.83 -9.76 9.92
CA ALA A 197 6.67 -9.14 10.55
C ALA A 197 5.63 -10.20 10.93
N ILE A 198 5.23 -10.24 12.18
CA ILE A 198 4.02 -10.94 12.63
C ILE A 198 2.85 -9.99 12.43
N ILE A 199 1.85 -10.44 11.67
CA ILE A 199 0.61 -9.71 11.43
C ILE A 199 -0.54 -10.48 12.10
N ALA A 200 -1.33 -9.78 12.90
CA ALA A 200 -2.53 -10.30 13.55
C ALA A 200 -3.49 -9.16 13.87
N ASN A 201 -4.71 -9.49 14.25
CA ASN A 201 -5.61 -8.52 14.88
C ASN A 201 -5.73 -8.82 16.37
N VAL A 202 -5.93 -7.80 17.17
CA VAL A 202 -6.06 -7.91 18.62
C VAL A 202 -7.29 -7.17 19.12
N ILE A 203 -7.98 -7.74 20.12
CA ILE A 203 -9.11 -7.11 20.83
C ILE A 203 -8.60 -6.51 22.14
N LEU A 204 -9.01 -5.28 22.41
CA LEU A 204 -8.66 -4.49 23.58
C LEU A 204 -9.77 -4.49 24.62
N SER A 205 -9.42 -4.29 25.90
CA SER A 205 -10.40 -4.01 26.95
C SER A 205 -10.99 -2.60 26.82
N GLU A 206 -10.19 -1.65 26.35
CA GLU A 206 -10.55 -0.23 26.21
C GLU A 206 -10.66 0.17 24.73
N PRO A 207 -11.53 1.13 24.37
CA PRO A 207 -11.60 1.68 23.02
C PRO A 207 -10.29 2.41 22.64
N HIS A 208 -9.80 2.19 21.42
CA HIS A 208 -8.57 2.82 20.90
C HIS A 208 -8.74 4.30 20.51
N GLN A 209 -9.95 4.84 20.49
CA GLN A 209 -10.27 6.25 20.21
C GLN A 209 -9.67 6.76 18.89
N ASN A 210 -9.58 5.91 17.87
CA ASN A 210 -8.96 6.21 16.56
C ASN A 210 -7.48 6.60 16.63
N HIS A 211 -6.75 6.07 17.63
CA HIS A 211 -5.32 6.27 17.76
C HIS A 211 -4.56 5.11 17.10
N ALA A 212 -3.58 5.45 16.28
CA ALA A 212 -2.56 4.54 15.79
C ALA A 212 -1.28 4.70 16.62
N PHE A 213 -0.49 3.64 16.69
CA PHE A 213 0.76 3.61 17.44
C PHE A 213 1.86 3.03 16.57
N GLU A 214 3.02 3.69 16.58
CA GLU A 214 4.27 3.20 16.04
C GLU A 214 5.30 3.23 17.18
N ARG A 215 5.74 2.07 17.62
CA ARG A 215 6.69 1.93 18.70
C ARG A 215 7.95 1.25 18.19
N PHE A 216 9.05 1.94 18.24
CA PHE A 216 10.34 1.33 17.92
C PHE A 216 10.84 0.56 19.14
N THR A 217 11.10 -0.73 18.94
CA THR A 217 11.64 -1.64 19.95
C THR A 217 13.04 -2.09 19.55
N LYS A 218 13.76 -2.74 20.46
CA LYS A 218 15.08 -3.32 20.15
C LYS A 218 15.02 -4.38 19.04
N GLN A 219 13.91 -5.11 18.95
CA GLN A 219 13.72 -6.16 17.95
C GLN A 219 13.29 -5.62 16.58
N GLY A 220 12.68 -4.43 16.55
CA GLY A 220 12.15 -3.81 15.36
C GLY A 220 10.92 -2.96 15.62
N PRO A 221 10.33 -2.37 14.58
CA PRO A 221 9.08 -1.60 14.67
C PRO A 221 7.90 -2.46 15.14
N PHE A 222 7.04 -1.84 15.94
CA PHE A 222 5.81 -2.40 16.47
C PHE A 222 4.68 -1.42 16.20
N ALA A 223 3.73 -1.78 15.36
CA ALA A 223 2.61 -0.92 15.00
C ALA A 223 1.27 -1.51 15.45
N LEU A 224 0.38 -0.64 15.91
CA LEU A 224 -1.03 -0.93 16.14
C LEU A 224 -1.88 0.10 15.40
N LEU A 225 -2.77 -0.39 14.53
CA LEU A 225 -3.63 0.43 13.69
C LEU A 225 -5.11 0.19 14.06
N PRO A 226 -5.94 1.26 14.24
CA PRO A 226 -7.33 1.10 14.64
C PRO A 226 -8.18 0.46 13.54
N LEU A 227 -8.97 -0.57 13.87
CA LEU A 227 -9.89 -1.24 12.95
C LEU A 227 -11.35 -1.00 13.32
N ASN A 228 -11.79 -1.58 14.41
CA ASN A 228 -13.12 -1.35 14.98
C ASN A 228 -12.94 -0.71 16.34
N GLU A 229 -14.03 -0.42 17.05
CA GLU A 229 -14.00 0.31 18.31
C GLU A 229 -12.95 -0.21 19.32
N LYS A 230 -12.81 -1.55 19.43
CA LYS A 230 -11.87 -2.21 20.34
C LYS A 230 -10.89 -3.16 19.63
N MET A 231 -10.85 -3.17 18.30
CA MET A 231 -9.97 -4.03 17.53
C MET A 231 -8.87 -3.23 16.87
N MET A 232 -7.65 -3.73 16.93
CA MET A 232 -6.51 -3.14 16.24
C MET A 232 -5.79 -4.18 15.38
N SER A 233 -5.25 -3.74 14.25
CA SER A 233 -4.32 -4.51 13.46
C SER A 233 -2.92 -4.34 14.03
N LEU A 234 -2.26 -5.47 14.29
CA LEU A 234 -0.90 -5.55 14.79
C LEU A 234 0.07 -5.82 13.64
N VAL A 235 1.18 -5.09 13.61
CA VAL A 235 2.38 -5.42 12.85
C VAL A 235 3.55 -5.40 13.82
N TRP A 236 4.15 -6.55 14.11
CA TRP A 236 5.25 -6.68 15.04
C TRP A 236 6.47 -7.26 14.33
N CYS A 237 7.47 -6.41 14.11
CA CYS A 237 8.71 -6.79 13.44
C CYS A 237 9.74 -7.30 14.45
N MET A 238 10.42 -8.40 14.10
CA MET A 238 11.48 -9.03 14.90
C MET A 238 12.42 -9.85 14.03
N GLU A 239 13.62 -10.13 14.53
CA GLU A 239 14.62 -10.94 13.82
C GLU A 239 14.17 -12.40 13.69
N ASP A 240 13.77 -13.02 14.78
CA ASP A 240 13.29 -14.40 14.80
C ASP A 240 11.85 -14.48 15.34
N PRO A 241 10.85 -14.79 14.50
CA PRO A 241 9.46 -14.93 14.93
C PRO A 241 9.12 -16.31 15.48
N THR A 242 10.04 -17.28 15.51
CA THR A 242 9.76 -18.70 15.81
C THR A 242 9.10 -18.87 17.17
N ASP A 243 9.69 -18.31 18.21
CA ASP A 243 9.14 -18.42 19.57
C ASP A 243 7.78 -17.75 19.68
N ALA A 244 7.64 -16.53 19.12
CA ALA A 244 6.38 -15.78 19.17
C ALA A 244 5.24 -16.49 18.40
N MET A 245 5.57 -17.21 17.33
CA MET A 245 4.59 -18.01 16.58
C MET A 245 4.21 -19.30 17.28
N ALA A 246 5.13 -19.89 18.07
CA ALA A 246 4.89 -21.12 18.84
C ALA A 246 4.13 -20.87 20.15
N MET A 247 4.07 -19.62 20.64
CA MET A 247 3.37 -19.27 21.87
C MET A 247 1.88 -19.61 21.82
N SER A 248 1.31 -19.99 22.98
CA SER A 248 -0.15 -19.98 23.15
C SER A 248 -0.69 -18.54 22.97
N ASP A 249 -1.98 -18.39 22.72
CA ASP A 249 -2.59 -17.06 22.59
C ASP A 249 -2.45 -16.24 23.88
N SER A 250 -2.56 -16.88 25.05
CA SER A 250 -2.36 -16.22 26.34
C SER A 250 -0.93 -15.70 26.53
N ASP A 251 0.08 -16.51 26.17
CA ASP A 251 1.48 -16.14 26.30
C ASP A 251 1.85 -15.05 25.29
N PHE A 252 1.33 -15.15 24.07
CA PHE A 252 1.50 -14.12 23.05
C PHE A 252 0.90 -12.77 23.49
N LEU A 253 -0.33 -12.78 24.04
CA LEU A 253 -0.97 -11.57 24.56
C LEU A 253 -0.20 -10.98 25.74
N TYR A 254 0.36 -11.83 26.62
CA TYR A 254 1.23 -11.38 27.69
C TYR A 254 2.51 -10.74 27.14
N ALA A 255 3.20 -11.37 26.20
CA ALA A 255 4.38 -10.81 25.53
C ALA A 255 4.07 -9.48 24.86
N LEU A 256 2.93 -9.39 24.17
CA LEU A 256 2.44 -8.17 23.53
C LEU A 256 2.23 -7.05 24.55
N GLN A 257 1.61 -7.38 25.70
CA GLN A 257 1.40 -6.41 26.79
C GLN A 257 2.71 -5.88 27.37
N GLN A 258 3.73 -6.73 27.50
CA GLN A 258 5.06 -6.31 27.95
C GLN A 258 5.75 -5.37 26.95
N GLN A 259 5.59 -5.64 25.65
CA GLN A 259 6.18 -4.79 24.59
C GLN A 259 5.47 -3.45 24.46
N PHE A 260 4.14 -3.44 24.56
CA PHE A 260 3.37 -2.22 24.33
C PHE A 260 3.13 -1.41 25.60
N GLY A 261 2.90 -2.07 26.74
CA GLY A 261 2.48 -1.43 27.99
C GLY A 261 0.94 -1.34 28.10
N TRP A 262 0.45 -0.51 29.02
CA TRP A 262 -0.96 -0.49 29.45
C TRP A 262 -1.79 0.66 28.86
N LYS A 263 -1.26 1.40 27.90
CA LYS A 263 -1.91 2.60 27.33
C LYS A 263 -3.26 2.33 26.66
N LEU A 264 -3.49 1.10 26.20
CA LEU A 264 -4.72 0.63 25.57
C LEU A 264 -5.51 -0.35 26.46
N GLY A 265 -5.27 -0.35 27.76
CA GLY A 265 -5.81 -1.35 28.66
C GLY A 265 -5.19 -2.72 28.41
N LYS A 266 -5.98 -3.79 28.54
CA LYS A 266 -5.54 -5.17 28.34
C LYS A 266 -5.77 -5.62 26.90
N PHE A 267 -4.83 -6.42 26.39
CA PHE A 267 -5.06 -7.23 25.18
C PHE A 267 -5.83 -8.49 25.58
N LEU A 268 -7.02 -8.70 25.01
CA LEU A 268 -7.95 -9.76 25.44
C LEU A 268 -7.93 -10.98 24.52
N GLN A 269 -7.79 -10.74 23.21
CA GLN A 269 -7.82 -11.80 22.19
C GLN A 269 -6.85 -11.46 21.07
N VAL A 270 -6.30 -12.48 20.42
CA VAL A 270 -5.50 -12.37 19.21
C VAL A 270 -6.07 -13.29 18.13
N SER A 271 -6.06 -12.81 16.88
CA SER A 271 -6.44 -13.57 15.71
C SER A 271 -5.36 -14.59 15.32
N LYS A 272 -5.60 -15.35 14.27
CA LYS A 272 -4.56 -16.11 13.59
C LYS A 272 -3.38 -15.20 13.26
N ARG A 273 -2.17 -15.66 13.57
CA ARG A 273 -0.91 -14.97 13.34
C ARG A 273 -0.34 -15.37 11.98
N PHE A 274 0.13 -14.38 11.21
CA PHE A 274 0.79 -14.59 9.92
C PHE A 274 2.20 -14.01 9.98
N VAL A 275 3.16 -14.65 9.33
CA VAL A 275 4.56 -14.19 9.28
C VAL A 275 4.95 -13.88 7.85
N TYR A 276 5.62 -12.73 7.67
CA TYR A 276 6.15 -12.28 6.39
C TYR A 276 7.60 -11.86 6.54
N PRO A 277 8.54 -12.43 5.76
CA PRO A 277 9.93 -11.97 5.76
C PRO A 277 10.01 -10.55 5.18
N LEU A 278 10.88 -9.72 5.76
CA LEU A 278 11.01 -8.31 5.40
C LEU A 278 12.25 -8.06 4.56
N SER A 279 12.02 -7.62 3.35
CA SER A 279 13.08 -7.19 2.41
C SER A 279 12.69 -5.89 1.73
N SER A 280 13.66 -5.20 1.19
CA SER A 280 13.46 -4.10 0.26
C SER A 280 13.90 -4.53 -1.13
N GLN A 281 13.02 -4.40 -2.08
CA GLN A 281 13.24 -4.76 -3.47
C GLN A 281 12.71 -3.66 -4.37
N LYS A 282 13.29 -3.53 -5.54
CA LYS A 282 12.94 -2.51 -6.51
C LYS A 282 13.05 -3.08 -7.93
N SER A 283 12.10 -2.75 -8.78
CA SER A 283 12.26 -2.96 -10.22
C SER A 283 13.41 -2.09 -10.75
N GLU A 284 14.20 -2.60 -11.66
CA GLU A 284 15.30 -1.88 -12.29
C GLU A 284 14.82 -0.60 -13.00
N SER A 285 13.64 -0.65 -13.60
CA SER A 285 12.93 0.47 -14.19
C SER A 285 11.43 0.38 -13.90
N HIS A 286 10.74 1.49 -13.84
CA HIS A 286 9.27 1.55 -13.76
C HIS A 286 8.59 1.40 -15.12
N ILE A 287 9.38 1.45 -16.18
CA ILE A 287 8.87 1.42 -17.54
C ILE A 287 9.72 0.52 -18.44
N HIS A 288 9.11 0.08 -19.49
CA HIS A 288 9.79 -0.44 -20.67
C HIS A 288 8.95 -0.07 -21.90
N HIS A 289 9.34 -0.49 -23.08
CA HIS A 289 8.55 -0.22 -24.29
C HIS A 289 7.09 -0.67 -24.11
N ARG A 290 6.15 0.28 -24.12
CA ARG A 290 4.69 0.10 -23.89
C ARG A 290 4.31 -0.63 -22.60
N LEU A 291 5.17 -0.57 -21.58
CA LEU A 291 4.98 -1.18 -20.28
C LEU A 291 5.16 -0.15 -19.18
N ALA A 292 4.23 -0.10 -18.23
CA ALA A 292 4.40 0.56 -16.93
C ALA A 292 4.33 -0.49 -15.80
N ILE A 293 5.13 -0.31 -14.75
CA ILE A 293 5.20 -1.21 -13.59
C ILE A 293 4.84 -0.39 -12.35
N VAL A 294 3.81 -0.80 -11.62
CA VAL A 294 3.26 -0.02 -10.50
C VAL A 294 3.03 -0.86 -9.25
N GLY A 295 3.01 -0.19 -8.11
CA GLY A 295 2.76 -0.82 -6.81
C GLY A 295 3.84 -1.83 -6.42
N ASN A 296 3.44 -2.96 -5.83
CA ASN A 296 4.40 -3.98 -5.39
C ASN A 296 5.18 -4.66 -6.54
N ALA A 297 4.74 -4.52 -7.78
CA ALA A 297 5.51 -4.97 -8.94
C ALA A 297 6.73 -4.06 -9.18
N SER A 298 6.62 -2.77 -8.84
CA SER A 298 7.69 -1.78 -8.93
C SER A 298 8.60 -1.78 -7.70
N GLN A 299 8.05 -1.87 -6.49
CA GLN A 299 8.85 -1.85 -5.25
C GLN A 299 8.18 -2.55 -4.08
N LEU A 300 9.02 -3.14 -3.22
CA LEU A 300 8.65 -3.64 -1.89
C LEU A 300 9.46 -2.89 -0.84
N LEU A 301 8.78 -2.42 0.20
CA LEU A 301 9.37 -1.68 1.32
C LEU A 301 9.12 -2.38 2.64
N HIS A 302 9.97 -2.07 3.62
CA HIS A 302 9.67 -2.41 5.01
C HIS A 302 8.35 -1.75 5.45
N PRO A 303 7.47 -2.44 6.21
CA PRO A 303 6.13 -1.94 6.55
C PRO A 303 6.11 -0.75 7.53
N VAL A 304 7.28 -0.25 7.97
CA VAL A 304 7.39 0.89 8.88
C VAL A 304 6.60 2.10 8.36
N ALA A 305 5.84 2.72 9.24
CA ALA A 305 4.99 3.88 8.96
C ALA A 305 3.95 3.68 7.83
N GLY A 306 3.63 2.44 7.43
CA GLY A 306 2.60 2.13 6.43
C GLY A 306 2.84 2.72 5.04
N GLN A 307 4.10 2.99 4.65
CA GLN A 307 4.41 3.72 3.41
C GLN A 307 4.32 2.88 2.15
N GLY A 308 4.51 1.55 2.22
CA GLY A 308 4.60 0.71 1.01
C GLY A 308 3.37 0.80 0.11
N PHE A 309 2.19 0.59 0.67
CA PHE A 309 0.94 0.68 -0.09
C PHE A 309 0.65 2.10 -0.61
N ASN A 310 0.88 3.12 0.22
CA ASN A 310 0.68 4.52 -0.17
C ASN A 310 1.63 4.96 -1.29
N LEU A 311 2.84 4.42 -1.36
CA LEU A 311 3.76 4.65 -2.46
C LEU A 311 3.24 4.04 -3.76
N GLY A 312 2.72 2.80 -3.71
CA GLY A 312 2.05 2.17 -4.86
C GLY A 312 0.82 2.93 -5.34
N MET A 313 0.05 3.51 -4.40
CA MET A 313 -1.08 4.41 -4.75
C MET A 313 -0.60 5.65 -5.53
N ARG A 314 0.55 6.24 -5.16
CA ARG A 314 1.11 7.37 -5.91
C ARG A 314 1.53 6.96 -7.32
N ASP A 315 2.06 5.74 -7.52
CA ASP A 315 2.41 5.24 -8.85
C ASP A 315 1.18 5.18 -9.75
N LEU A 316 0.11 4.54 -9.30
CA LEU A 316 -1.10 4.38 -10.10
C LEU A 316 -1.78 5.73 -10.44
N PHE A 317 -1.80 6.69 -9.49
CA PHE A 317 -2.40 8.00 -9.76
C PHE A 317 -1.58 8.84 -10.72
N GLU A 318 -0.25 8.77 -10.65
CA GLU A 318 0.62 9.44 -11.60
C GLU A 318 0.43 8.88 -13.02
N LEU A 319 0.42 7.53 -13.13
CA LEU A 319 0.17 6.87 -14.40
C LEU A 319 -1.22 7.25 -14.97
N ALA A 320 -2.26 7.21 -14.15
CA ALA A 320 -3.61 7.57 -14.58
C ALA A 320 -3.71 9.04 -15.02
N THR A 321 -3.01 9.94 -14.33
CA THR A 321 -2.95 11.37 -14.72
C THR A 321 -2.30 11.55 -16.08
N LEU A 322 -1.15 10.93 -16.34
CA LEU A 322 -0.43 11.04 -17.59
C LEU A 322 -1.18 10.38 -18.76
N VAL A 323 -1.78 9.21 -18.53
CA VAL A 323 -2.65 8.56 -19.53
C VAL A 323 -3.86 9.44 -19.87
N GLY A 324 -4.49 10.06 -18.84
CA GLY A 324 -5.61 10.98 -19.05
C GLY A 324 -5.24 12.21 -19.85
N GLN A 325 -4.05 12.77 -19.61
CA GLN A 325 -3.52 13.92 -20.37
C GLN A 325 -3.25 13.55 -21.83
N ALA A 326 -2.57 12.43 -22.07
CA ALA A 326 -2.30 11.94 -23.43
C ALA A 326 -3.62 11.66 -24.18
N PHE A 327 -4.57 11.01 -23.52
CA PHE A 327 -5.88 10.71 -24.09
C PHE A 327 -6.64 11.98 -24.49
N ALA A 328 -6.66 13.00 -23.62
CA ALA A 328 -7.31 14.29 -23.89
C ALA A 328 -6.67 15.04 -25.08
N GLN A 329 -5.37 14.81 -25.32
CA GLN A 329 -4.63 15.41 -26.45
C GLN A 329 -4.75 14.56 -27.73
N GLY A 330 -5.39 13.39 -27.69
CA GLY A 330 -5.45 12.46 -28.81
C GLY A 330 -4.12 11.76 -29.10
N GLU A 331 -3.18 11.77 -28.14
CA GLU A 331 -1.86 11.17 -28.27
C GLU A 331 -1.85 9.70 -27.78
N ASP A 332 -0.87 8.95 -28.24
CA ASP A 332 -0.66 7.56 -27.81
C ASP A 332 0.05 7.51 -26.45
N PHE A 333 -0.68 7.21 -25.38
CA PHE A 333 -0.15 7.14 -24.02
C PHE A 333 0.80 5.94 -23.78
N GLY A 334 0.92 5.01 -24.73
CA GLY A 334 1.92 3.93 -24.70
C GLY A 334 3.29 4.35 -25.22
N GLU A 335 3.44 5.55 -25.79
CA GLU A 335 4.70 6.05 -26.29
C GLU A 335 5.71 6.40 -25.21
N ALA A 336 6.99 6.33 -25.59
CA ALA A 336 8.12 6.58 -24.70
C ALA A 336 8.05 7.96 -24.01
N LYS A 337 7.55 8.98 -24.67
CA LYS A 337 7.38 10.34 -24.14
C LYS A 337 6.62 10.35 -22.80
N TRP A 338 5.47 9.69 -22.74
CA TRP A 338 4.61 9.65 -21.56
C TRP A 338 5.15 8.73 -20.47
N LEU A 339 5.69 7.58 -20.88
CA LEU A 339 6.28 6.63 -19.96
C LEU A 339 7.55 7.18 -19.29
N GLN A 340 8.41 7.91 -20.02
CA GLN A 340 9.58 8.56 -19.45
C GLN A 340 9.21 9.65 -18.42
N GLN A 341 8.14 10.44 -18.67
CA GLN A 341 7.62 11.37 -17.67
C GLN A 341 7.16 10.63 -16.41
N PHE A 342 6.42 9.54 -16.56
CA PHE A 342 6.02 8.69 -15.45
C PHE A 342 7.24 8.22 -14.64
N GLU A 343 8.25 7.67 -15.29
CA GLU A 343 9.46 7.20 -14.61
C GLU A 343 10.18 8.32 -13.87
N GLN A 344 10.39 9.48 -14.50
CA GLN A 344 11.06 10.62 -13.88
C GLN A 344 10.35 11.08 -12.61
N HIS A 345 9.02 11.21 -12.64
CA HIS A 345 8.24 11.63 -11.49
C HIS A 345 8.28 10.59 -10.37
N ARG A 346 8.24 9.29 -10.72
CA ARG A 346 8.18 8.22 -9.73
C ARG A 346 9.53 7.89 -9.12
N GLN A 347 10.61 7.88 -9.91
CA GLN A 347 11.95 7.52 -9.45
C GLN A 347 12.45 8.39 -8.29
N ALA A 348 12.22 9.70 -8.37
CA ALA A 348 12.63 10.65 -7.33
C ALA A 348 11.85 10.42 -6.01
N ASP A 349 10.53 10.25 -6.10
CA ASP A 349 9.66 10.01 -4.94
C ASP A 349 9.93 8.65 -4.30
N GLN A 350 10.05 7.59 -5.09
CA GLN A 350 10.40 6.25 -4.64
C GLN A 350 11.73 6.25 -3.89
N THR A 351 12.78 6.83 -4.48
CA THR A 351 14.11 6.89 -3.86
C THR A 351 14.06 7.59 -2.50
N ARG A 352 13.34 8.71 -2.42
CA ARG A 352 13.17 9.48 -1.18
C ARG A 352 12.47 8.65 -0.10
N ILE A 353 11.38 7.96 -0.42
CA ILE A 353 10.64 7.14 0.55
C ILE A 353 11.46 5.93 0.99
N MET A 354 12.13 5.22 0.06
CA MET A 354 13.00 4.10 0.38
C MET A 354 14.15 4.50 1.31
N GLN A 355 14.80 5.63 1.06
CA GLN A 355 15.86 6.16 1.92
C GLN A 355 15.31 6.56 3.30
N SER A 356 14.14 7.20 3.35
CA SER A 356 13.51 7.62 4.61
C SER A 356 13.12 6.43 5.47
N THR A 357 12.49 5.39 4.90
CA THR A 357 12.11 4.18 5.63
C THR A 357 13.33 3.39 6.11
N SER A 358 14.34 3.22 5.27
CA SER A 358 15.59 2.56 5.65
C SER A 358 16.34 3.35 6.71
N GLY A 359 16.36 4.68 6.61
CA GLY A 359 16.96 5.57 7.61
C GLY A 359 16.28 5.49 8.97
N LEU A 360 14.95 5.41 9.02
CA LEU A 360 14.22 5.21 10.28
C LEU A 360 14.63 3.89 10.95
N ILE A 361 14.66 2.79 10.20
CA ILE A 361 15.04 1.48 10.74
C ILE A 361 16.48 1.52 11.29
N LEU A 362 17.42 2.11 10.55
CA LEU A 362 18.82 2.22 10.98
C LEU A 362 18.97 3.07 12.24
N ILE A 363 18.32 4.24 12.30
CA ILE A 363 18.42 5.16 13.44
C ILE A 363 17.80 4.54 14.70
N PHE A 364 16.63 3.92 14.57
CA PHE A 364 15.95 3.33 15.72
C PHE A 364 16.50 1.96 16.13
N GLY A 365 17.09 1.20 15.22
CA GLY A 365 17.82 -0.05 15.54
C GLY A 365 19.23 0.17 16.08
N CYS A 366 19.77 1.40 16.04
CA CYS A 366 21.13 1.66 16.50
C CYS A 366 21.20 1.78 18.03
N GLU A 367 22.05 0.95 18.67
CA GLU A 367 22.29 0.99 20.12
C GLU A 367 23.44 1.93 20.53
N PHE A 368 24.10 2.60 19.59
CA PHE A 368 25.17 3.55 19.90
C PHE A 368 24.60 4.77 20.65
N LEU A 369 25.08 4.99 21.88
CA LEU A 369 24.51 5.97 22.82
C LEU A 369 24.31 7.38 22.24
N PRO A 370 25.24 7.99 21.48
CA PRO A 370 25.03 9.30 20.87
C PRO A 370 23.85 9.35 19.91
N ILE A 371 23.63 8.29 19.13
CA ILE A 371 22.49 8.19 18.21
C ILE A 371 21.19 8.01 19.00
N GLN A 372 21.20 7.20 20.07
CA GLN A 372 20.04 7.07 20.97
C GLN A 372 19.65 8.41 21.57
N VAL A 373 20.61 9.16 22.11
CA VAL A 373 20.35 10.50 22.67
C VAL A 373 19.81 11.44 21.59
N ALA A 374 20.45 11.48 20.42
CA ALA A 374 20.04 12.37 19.33
C ALA A 374 18.61 12.06 18.83
N ARG A 375 18.24 10.78 18.63
CA ARG A 375 16.89 10.42 18.20
C ARG A 375 15.83 10.74 19.25
N ASN A 376 16.15 10.55 20.54
CA ASN A 376 15.24 10.88 21.62
C ASN A 376 15.04 12.39 21.78
N LEU A 377 16.11 13.18 21.63
CA LEU A 377 16.02 14.64 21.57
C LEU A 377 15.24 15.12 20.34
N ALA A 378 15.41 14.47 19.20
CA ALA A 378 14.62 14.78 18.00
C ALA A 378 13.13 14.51 18.21
N LEU A 379 12.75 13.35 18.77
CA LEU A 379 11.36 13.06 19.12
C LEU A 379 10.79 14.04 20.15
N PHE A 380 11.57 14.39 21.16
CA PHE A 380 11.21 15.41 22.14
C PHE A 380 11.02 16.78 21.48
N GLY A 381 11.91 17.19 20.61
CA GLY A 381 11.80 18.41 19.82
C GLY A 381 10.50 18.41 18.98
N LEU A 382 10.22 17.31 18.26
CA LEU A 382 8.97 17.16 17.50
C LEU A 382 7.74 17.25 18.41
N SER A 383 7.80 16.81 19.66
CA SER A 383 6.66 16.92 20.58
C SER A 383 6.37 18.37 21.02
N HIS A 384 7.38 19.24 21.03
CA HIS A 384 7.26 20.63 21.50
C HIS A 384 7.16 21.66 20.37
N PHE A 385 7.78 21.39 19.21
CA PHE A 385 7.79 22.32 18.08
C PHE A 385 6.78 21.89 17.01
N SER A 386 5.60 22.52 16.99
CA SER A 386 4.51 22.19 16.07
C SER A 386 4.89 22.38 14.60
N LEU A 387 5.70 23.40 14.26
CA LEU A 387 6.15 23.63 12.87
C LEU A 387 6.98 22.46 12.34
N ALA A 388 7.94 21.96 13.14
CA ALA A 388 8.75 20.80 12.74
C ALA A 388 7.90 19.54 12.64
N ARG A 389 7.00 19.31 13.60
CA ARG A 389 6.07 18.18 13.62
C ARG A 389 5.16 18.20 12.39
N ASN A 390 4.59 19.36 12.04
CA ASN A 390 3.72 19.52 10.89
C ASN A 390 4.47 19.27 9.56
N ALA A 391 5.72 19.73 9.44
CA ALA A 391 6.54 19.45 8.27
C ALA A 391 6.82 17.95 8.07
N VAL A 392 7.05 17.20 9.15
CA VAL A 392 7.19 15.74 9.12
C VAL A 392 5.86 15.09 8.75
N ALA A 393 4.74 15.56 9.35
CA ALA A 393 3.40 15.05 9.07
C ALA A 393 3.02 15.22 7.60
N HIS A 394 3.22 16.39 7.00
CA HIS A 394 2.93 16.63 5.58
C HIS A 394 3.65 15.63 4.68
N LYS A 395 4.94 15.38 4.92
CA LYS A 395 5.69 14.38 4.14
C LYS A 395 5.17 12.96 4.33
N ALA A 396 4.83 12.58 5.58
CA ALA A 396 4.31 11.25 5.88
C ALA A 396 2.90 11.01 5.30
N LEU A 397 2.06 12.05 5.23
CA LEU A 397 0.70 12.00 4.71
C LEU A 397 0.62 12.07 3.18
N GLY A 398 1.73 12.30 2.50
CA GLY A 398 1.81 12.23 1.04
C GLY A 398 1.39 13.50 0.31
N TRP A 399 1.65 14.67 0.90
CA TRP A 399 1.41 15.98 0.29
C TRP A 399 2.75 16.64 -0.09
#